data_05c67e394cb034345d563559d20e6193
#
_entry.id   05c67e394cb034345d563559d20e6193
#
_cell.length_a   1.000
_cell.length_b   1.000
_cell.length_c   1.000
_cell.angle_alpha   90.00
_cell.angle_beta   90.00
_cell.angle_gamma   90.00
#
_symmetry.space_group_name_H-M   'P 1'
#
loop_
_entity.id
_entity.type
_entity.pdbx_description
1 polymer ?
#
loop_
_entity_poly.entity_id
_entity_poly.type
_entity_poly.pdbx_seq_one_letter_code
_entity_poly.pdbx_strand_id
1 'polypeptide(L)'
;GGVTSDRHLVRVFDGVSGAHLMDIGKRGNGPGEFNLPRDLAIGRDGRLYVVDGGNFRVVVFDKDGRYLQSFGSVGKQYGQFARPKEIAADRDGNVYVVDSAFGNFQIFNPEGELLLFVGDRSERDGPAKYMLPSGIAVDEDGRVYVVDQWFRKIDIFRPAAVKPGTGFLARRAAVTPVK
;
A
#
# COMPACT_ATOMS: atom_id res chain seq x y z
N GLY A 1 -18.69 24.23 20.88
CA GLY A 1 -18.74 22.79 20.65
C GLY A 1 -17.76 22.41 19.56
N GLY A 2 -16.60 21.86 19.92
CA GLY A 2 -15.62 21.40 18.96
C GLY A 2 -16.17 20.21 18.20
N VAL A 3 -16.30 20.31 16.89
CA VAL A 3 -16.60 19.18 16.02
C VAL A 3 -15.30 18.39 15.86
N THR A 4 -15.10 17.41 16.72
CA THR A 4 -14.08 16.39 16.46
C THR A 4 -14.58 15.55 15.29
N SER A 5 -13.96 15.67 14.12
CA SER A 5 -14.28 14.84 12.96
C SER A 5 -13.70 13.44 13.19
N ASP A 6 -14.42 12.62 13.93
CA ASP A 6 -14.07 11.22 14.22
C ASP A 6 -14.67 10.30 13.13
N ARG A 7 -14.42 10.65 11.87
CA ARG A 7 -15.14 10.08 10.73
C ARG A 7 -14.39 8.97 10.05
N HIS A 8 -13.47 8.34 10.44
CA HIS A 8 -12.77 7.18 9.85
C HIS A 8 -13.43 6.66 8.55
N LEU A 9 -13.28 7.39 7.45
CA LEU A 9 -13.90 7.07 6.16
C LEU A 9 -13.03 7.49 4.98
N VAL A 10 -13.34 7.00 3.80
CA VAL A 10 -12.80 7.48 2.52
C VAL A 10 -13.84 8.37 1.85
N ARG A 11 -13.42 9.56 1.48
CA ARG A 11 -14.29 10.54 0.83
C ARG A 11 -13.96 10.64 -0.65
N VAL A 12 -14.98 10.55 -1.49
CA VAL A 12 -14.84 10.58 -2.94
C VAL A 12 -15.37 11.91 -3.46
N PHE A 13 -14.55 12.57 -4.28
CA PHE A 13 -14.89 13.83 -4.94
C PHE A 13 -14.75 13.69 -6.45
N ASP A 14 -15.56 14.47 -7.17
CA ASP A 14 -15.38 14.64 -8.61
C ASP A 14 -14.09 15.42 -8.88
N GLY A 15 -13.22 14.86 -9.74
CA GLY A 15 -11.89 15.41 -10.00
C GLY A 15 -11.88 16.71 -10.82
N VAL A 16 -13.00 17.08 -11.45
CA VAL A 16 -13.14 18.29 -12.27
C VAL A 16 -13.83 19.39 -11.50
N SER A 17 -15.01 19.09 -10.93
CA SER A 17 -15.84 20.07 -10.22
C SER A 17 -15.48 20.21 -8.74
N GLY A 18 -14.78 19.23 -8.15
CA GLY A 18 -14.55 19.17 -6.71
C GLY A 18 -15.79 18.82 -5.89
N ALA A 19 -16.91 18.48 -6.54
CA ALA A 19 -18.13 18.13 -5.85
C ALA A 19 -17.98 16.82 -5.06
N HIS A 20 -18.49 16.79 -3.84
CA HIS A 20 -18.56 15.57 -3.05
C HIS A 20 -19.52 14.58 -3.71
N LEU A 21 -19.07 13.36 -3.95
CA LEU A 21 -19.84 12.30 -4.60
C LEU A 21 -20.38 11.29 -3.60
N MET A 22 -19.54 10.75 -2.71
CA MET A 22 -19.93 9.76 -1.73
C MET A 22 -18.90 9.64 -0.61
N ASP A 23 -19.31 9.06 0.51
CA ASP A 23 -18.44 8.58 1.58
C ASP A 23 -18.47 7.04 1.61
N ILE A 24 -17.29 6.42 1.76
CA ILE A 24 -17.12 4.97 1.87
C ILE A 24 -16.64 4.65 3.28
N GLY A 25 -17.37 3.79 3.96
CA GLY A 25 -17.06 3.36 5.32
C GLY A 25 -17.53 4.36 6.40
N LYS A 26 -17.26 3.98 7.63
CA LYS A 26 -17.49 4.74 8.86
C LYS A 26 -16.59 4.18 9.96
N ARG A 27 -16.53 4.84 11.11
CA ARG A 27 -15.79 4.34 12.27
C ARG A 27 -16.37 3.02 12.77
N GLY A 28 -15.48 2.03 12.98
CA GLY A 28 -15.83 0.74 13.53
C GLY A 28 -14.81 -0.35 13.17
N ASN A 29 -15.19 -1.62 13.43
CA ASN A 29 -14.38 -2.80 13.15
C ASN A 29 -15.12 -3.88 12.35
N GLY A 30 -16.36 -3.61 11.97
CA GLY A 30 -17.18 -4.50 11.13
C GLY A 30 -16.78 -4.47 9.65
N PRO A 31 -17.50 -5.21 8.80
CA PRO A 31 -17.33 -5.20 7.35
C PRO A 31 -17.49 -3.79 6.78
N GLY A 32 -16.48 -3.31 6.03
CA GLY A 32 -16.52 -1.98 5.43
C GLY A 32 -16.37 -0.81 6.39
N GLU A 33 -16.12 -1.05 7.67
CA GLU A 33 -15.81 -0.03 8.68
C GLU A 33 -14.30 0.14 8.85
N PHE A 34 -13.88 1.28 9.42
CA PHE A 34 -12.48 1.61 9.62
C PHE A 34 -12.16 2.06 11.06
N ASN A 35 -10.95 1.76 11.47
CA ASN A 35 -10.31 2.38 12.63
C ASN A 35 -8.94 2.91 12.20
N LEU A 36 -8.81 4.22 12.03
CA LEU A 36 -7.61 4.90 11.56
C LEU A 36 -7.15 4.42 10.15
N PRO A 37 -7.94 4.66 9.09
CA PRO A 37 -7.47 4.41 7.72
C PRO A 37 -6.19 5.23 7.46
N ARG A 38 -5.17 4.58 6.90
CA ARG A 38 -3.81 5.14 6.75
C ARG A 38 -3.50 5.52 5.33
N ASP A 39 -3.76 4.61 4.41
CA ASP A 39 -3.41 4.76 3.00
C ASP A 39 -4.38 3.94 2.15
N LEU A 40 -4.43 4.24 0.87
CA LEU A 40 -5.28 3.54 -0.08
C LEU A 40 -4.58 3.35 -1.44
N ALA A 41 -4.96 2.30 -2.13
CA ALA A 41 -4.56 2.04 -3.52
C ALA A 41 -5.78 1.66 -4.35
N ILE A 42 -5.74 1.98 -5.64
CA ILE A 42 -6.76 1.57 -6.59
C ILE A 42 -6.15 0.56 -7.55
N GLY A 43 -6.75 -0.62 -7.62
CA GLY A 43 -6.41 -1.64 -8.60
C GLY A 43 -6.86 -1.25 -10.01
N ARG A 44 -6.28 -1.89 -11.02
CA ARG A 44 -6.64 -1.66 -12.42
C ARG A 44 -8.11 -1.98 -12.73
N ASP A 45 -8.70 -2.90 -11.99
CA ASP A 45 -10.11 -3.30 -12.08
C ASP A 45 -11.06 -2.33 -11.36
N GLY A 46 -10.52 -1.26 -10.78
CA GLY A 46 -11.27 -0.26 -10.02
C GLY A 46 -11.53 -0.62 -8.57
N ARG A 47 -11.04 -1.74 -8.06
CA ARG A 47 -11.12 -2.07 -6.63
C ARG A 47 -10.33 -1.05 -5.80
N LEU A 48 -10.91 -0.65 -4.69
CA LEU A 48 -10.27 0.20 -3.70
C LEU A 48 -9.77 -0.67 -2.54
N TYR A 49 -8.49 -0.56 -2.25
CA TYR A 49 -7.82 -1.22 -1.13
C TYR A 49 -7.46 -0.16 -0.10
N VAL A 50 -7.88 -0.35 1.15
CA VAL A 50 -7.62 0.63 2.22
C VAL A 50 -6.90 -0.06 3.38
N VAL A 51 -5.76 0.49 3.78
CA VAL A 51 -5.08 0.09 5.01
C VAL A 51 -5.85 0.62 6.21
N ASP A 52 -6.49 -0.26 6.93
CA ASP A 52 -7.22 0.03 8.17
C ASP A 52 -6.28 -0.23 9.37
N GLY A 53 -5.43 0.77 9.64
CA GLY A 53 -4.29 0.62 10.53
C GLY A 53 -4.64 0.29 11.97
N GLY A 54 -5.72 0.82 12.49
CA GLY A 54 -6.19 0.54 13.86
C GLY A 54 -6.87 -0.82 14.02
N ASN A 55 -7.32 -1.44 12.93
CA ASN A 55 -7.86 -2.80 12.92
C ASN A 55 -6.87 -3.83 12.33
N PHE A 56 -5.65 -3.41 11.97
CA PHE A 56 -4.56 -4.27 11.48
C PHE A 56 -4.94 -5.11 10.26
N ARG A 57 -5.63 -4.50 9.29
CA ARG A 57 -6.14 -5.20 8.12
C ARG A 57 -6.14 -4.31 6.88
N VAL A 58 -6.36 -4.92 5.72
CA VAL A 58 -6.74 -4.25 4.48
C VAL A 58 -8.22 -4.51 4.24
N VAL A 59 -8.97 -3.47 3.93
CA VAL A 59 -10.39 -3.55 3.55
C VAL A 59 -10.51 -3.27 2.07
N VAL A 60 -11.29 -4.10 1.36
CA VAL A 60 -11.43 -4.05 -0.10
C VAL A 60 -12.87 -3.71 -0.48
N PHE A 61 -13.01 -2.75 -1.38
CA PHE A 61 -14.28 -2.33 -1.96
C PHE A 61 -14.26 -2.49 -3.48
N ASP A 62 -15.43 -2.66 -4.07
CA ASP A 62 -15.59 -2.58 -5.52
C ASP A 62 -15.52 -1.12 -6.01
N LYS A 63 -15.55 -0.95 -7.33
CA LYS A 63 -15.53 0.37 -7.98
C LYS A 63 -16.71 1.28 -7.62
N ASP A 64 -17.77 0.72 -7.08
CA ASP A 64 -18.98 1.44 -6.65
C ASP A 64 -19.00 1.71 -5.13
N GLY A 65 -17.90 1.37 -4.42
CA GLY A 65 -17.74 1.57 -2.99
C GLY A 65 -18.44 0.53 -2.11
N ARG A 66 -18.84 -0.63 -2.66
CA ARG A 66 -19.42 -1.71 -1.87
C ARG A 66 -18.32 -2.61 -1.30
N TYR A 67 -18.47 -2.95 -0.03
CA TYR A 67 -17.55 -3.87 0.64
C TYR A 67 -17.49 -5.24 -0.07
N LEU A 68 -16.29 -5.73 -0.31
CA LEU A 68 -16.03 -7.05 -0.88
C LEU A 68 -15.48 -8.03 0.16
N GLN A 69 -14.37 -7.67 0.78
CA GLN A 69 -13.65 -8.50 1.74
C GLN A 69 -12.69 -7.68 2.60
N SER A 70 -12.11 -8.32 3.60
CA SER A 70 -10.93 -7.82 4.30
C SER A 70 -9.96 -8.96 4.58
N PHE A 71 -8.68 -8.64 4.68
CA PHE A 71 -7.64 -9.60 5.04
C PHE A 71 -6.60 -8.97 5.97
N GLY A 72 -5.89 -9.83 6.69
CA GLY A 72 -4.96 -9.45 7.75
C GLY A 72 -5.61 -9.40 9.12
N SER A 73 -4.78 -9.49 10.14
CA SER A 73 -5.14 -9.39 11.56
C SER A 73 -3.93 -8.95 12.37
N VAL A 74 -4.15 -8.55 13.62
CA VAL A 74 -3.04 -8.21 14.51
C VAL A 74 -2.20 -9.46 14.84
N GLY A 75 -0.88 -9.33 14.77
CA GLY A 75 0.02 -10.42 15.16
C GLY A 75 1.40 -10.31 14.54
N LYS A 76 2.20 -11.36 14.72
CA LYS A 76 3.60 -11.46 14.26
C LYS A 76 3.82 -12.57 13.23
N GLN A 77 2.77 -13.28 12.87
CA GLN A 77 2.85 -14.34 11.85
C GLN A 77 2.74 -13.75 10.44
N TYR A 78 3.08 -14.55 9.45
CA TYR A 78 2.91 -14.18 8.05
C TYR A 78 1.43 -13.92 7.72
N GLY A 79 1.16 -12.84 7.00
CA GLY A 79 -0.19 -12.38 6.72
C GLY A 79 -0.83 -11.57 7.84
N GLN A 80 -0.15 -11.41 8.98
CA GLN A 80 -0.57 -10.54 10.08
C GLN A 80 0.17 -9.21 10.04
N PHE A 81 -0.34 -8.22 10.76
CA PHE A 81 0.21 -6.86 10.82
C PHE A 81 0.43 -6.41 12.25
N ALA A 82 1.45 -5.59 12.46
CA ALA A 82 1.70 -4.89 13.71
C ALA A 82 1.59 -3.37 13.56
N ARG A 83 2.02 -2.83 12.42
CA ARG A 83 1.87 -1.42 12.07
C ARG A 83 1.81 -1.23 10.54
N PRO A 84 0.72 -1.66 9.91
CA PRO A 84 0.55 -1.45 8.47
C PRO A 84 0.38 0.06 8.20
N LYS A 85 1.04 0.57 7.17
CA LYS A 85 1.06 2.01 6.86
C LYS A 85 0.68 2.34 5.44
N GLU A 86 1.40 1.77 4.49
CA GLU A 86 1.36 2.16 3.08
C GLU A 86 0.94 0.97 2.23
N ILE A 87 0.30 1.25 1.10
CA ILE A 87 -0.21 0.22 0.21
C ILE A 87 -0.03 0.60 -1.25
N ALA A 88 0.28 -0.37 -2.09
CA ALA A 88 0.25 -0.25 -3.53
C ALA A 88 -0.44 -1.48 -4.14
N ALA A 89 -0.96 -1.33 -5.35
CA ALA A 89 -1.53 -2.44 -6.11
C ALA A 89 -0.86 -2.50 -7.48
N ASP A 90 -0.58 -3.72 -7.97
CA ASP A 90 -0.09 -3.93 -9.31
C ASP A 90 -1.26 -4.15 -10.31
N ARG A 91 -0.91 -4.29 -11.58
CA ARG A 91 -1.90 -4.48 -12.65
C ARG A 91 -2.63 -5.83 -12.61
N ASP A 92 -2.06 -6.81 -11.92
CA ASP A 92 -2.61 -8.16 -11.79
C ASP A 92 -3.51 -8.27 -10.56
N GLY A 93 -3.64 -7.18 -9.78
CA GLY A 93 -4.47 -7.08 -8.58
C GLY A 93 -3.76 -7.57 -7.31
N ASN A 94 -2.45 -7.85 -7.37
CA ASN A 94 -1.70 -8.12 -6.15
C ASN A 94 -1.51 -6.83 -5.36
N VAL A 95 -1.53 -6.96 -4.05
CA VAL A 95 -1.50 -5.85 -3.10
C VAL A 95 -0.24 -5.92 -2.24
N TYR A 96 0.47 -4.82 -2.15
CA TYR A 96 1.74 -4.66 -1.46
C TYR A 96 1.53 -3.77 -0.24
N VAL A 97 1.71 -4.30 0.96
CA VAL A 97 1.46 -3.59 2.22
C VAL A 97 2.73 -3.48 3.03
N VAL A 98 3.14 -2.26 3.34
CA VAL A 98 4.28 -1.99 4.22
C VAL A 98 3.87 -2.11 5.67
N ASP A 99 4.62 -2.91 6.45
CA ASP A 99 4.53 -2.91 7.90
C ASP A 99 5.80 -2.31 8.52
N SER A 100 5.65 -1.13 9.12
CA SER A 100 6.77 -0.38 9.68
C SER A 100 7.31 -0.96 10.98
N ALA A 101 6.54 -1.79 11.68
CA ALA A 101 7.03 -2.48 12.88
C ALA A 101 7.91 -3.68 12.52
N PHE A 102 7.56 -4.39 11.45
CA PHE A 102 8.37 -5.51 10.96
C PHE A 102 9.52 -5.07 10.06
N GLY A 103 9.48 -3.84 9.53
CA GLY A 103 10.47 -3.38 8.56
C GLY A 103 10.41 -4.16 7.26
N ASN A 104 9.22 -4.53 6.79
CA ASN A 104 9.02 -5.30 5.57
C ASN A 104 7.82 -4.77 4.77
N PHE A 105 7.63 -5.34 3.60
CA PHE A 105 6.34 -5.32 2.94
C PHE A 105 5.88 -6.74 2.62
N GLN A 106 4.58 -6.96 2.67
CA GLN A 106 3.91 -8.21 2.37
C GLN A 106 3.11 -8.08 1.10
N ILE A 107 3.09 -9.13 0.28
CA ILE A 107 2.39 -9.18 -1.01
C ILE A 107 1.25 -10.18 -0.90
N PHE A 108 0.06 -9.74 -1.24
CA PHE A 108 -1.16 -10.54 -1.21
C PHE A 108 -1.75 -10.64 -2.63
N ASN A 109 -2.35 -11.79 -2.94
CA ASN A 109 -3.13 -11.94 -4.17
C ASN A 109 -4.51 -11.24 -4.08
N PRO A 110 -5.28 -11.15 -5.17
CA PRO A 110 -6.62 -10.56 -5.16
C PRO A 110 -7.61 -11.18 -4.18
N GLU A 111 -7.39 -12.43 -3.77
CA GLU A 111 -8.19 -13.17 -2.80
C GLU A 111 -7.78 -12.84 -1.34
N GLY A 112 -6.70 -12.08 -1.14
CA GLY A 112 -6.18 -11.70 0.17
C GLY A 112 -5.27 -12.75 0.80
N GLU A 113 -4.76 -13.70 0.02
CA GLU A 113 -3.80 -14.71 0.48
C GLU A 113 -2.37 -14.16 0.35
N LEU A 114 -1.55 -14.41 1.37
CA LEU A 114 -0.15 -14.00 1.36
C LEU A 114 0.64 -14.81 0.33
N LEU A 115 1.30 -14.10 -0.59
CA LEU A 115 2.21 -14.68 -1.57
C LEU A 115 3.67 -14.65 -1.11
N LEU A 116 4.12 -13.51 -0.56
CA LEU A 116 5.51 -13.26 -0.25
C LEU A 116 5.63 -12.11 0.76
N PHE A 117 6.72 -12.08 1.50
CA PHE A 117 7.18 -10.91 2.23
C PHE A 117 8.63 -10.60 1.87
N VAL A 118 9.00 -9.31 1.91
CA VAL A 118 10.34 -8.85 1.56
C VAL A 118 10.81 -7.84 2.60
N GLY A 119 12.02 -8.05 3.09
CA GLY A 119 12.67 -7.18 4.07
C GLY A 119 12.48 -7.62 5.50
N ASP A 120 13.29 -7.02 6.35
CA ASP A 120 13.23 -7.15 7.80
C ASP A 120 13.75 -5.87 8.47
N ARG A 121 13.36 -5.69 9.73
CA ARG A 121 13.81 -4.57 10.53
C ARG A 121 15.28 -4.69 10.85
N SER A 122 16.03 -3.60 10.62
CA SER A 122 17.47 -3.55 10.88
C SER A 122 17.91 -2.14 11.30
N GLU A 123 18.87 -2.07 12.21
CA GLU A 123 19.57 -0.84 12.57
C GLU A 123 20.75 -0.54 11.62
N ARG A 124 21.10 -1.50 10.77
CA ARG A 124 22.15 -1.39 9.75
C ARG A 124 21.55 -1.38 8.38
N ASP A 125 22.02 -0.44 7.53
CA ASP A 125 21.58 -0.37 6.14
C ASP A 125 22.08 -1.58 5.34
N GLY A 126 21.31 -1.94 4.32
CA GLY A 126 21.58 -3.04 3.39
C GLY A 126 20.39 -3.32 2.49
N PRO A 127 20.53 -4.19 1.50
CA PRO A 127 19.43 -4.61 0.64
C PRO A 127 18.29 -5.23 1.47
N ALA A 128 17.06 -4.76 1.26
CA ALA A 128 15.87 -5.19 1.99
C ALA A 128 15.98 -5.06 3.53
N LYS A 129 16.81 -4.16 4.02
CA LYS A 129 16.92 -3.79 5.44
C LYS A 129 16.26 -2.44 5.67
N TYR A 130 15.29 -2.39 6.57
CA TYR A 130 14.49 -1.20 6.80
C TYR A 130 14.40 -0.87 8.29
N MET A 131 14.49 0.41 8.60
CA MET A 131 14.26 0.91 9.95
C MET A 131 12.93 1.66 10.06
N LEU A 132 12.62 2.46 9.03
CA LEU A 132 11.39 3.23 8.94
C LEU A 132 10.87 3.27 7.50
N PRO A 133 10.36 2.14 6.97
CA PRO A 133 9.75 2.13 5.65
C PRO A 133 8.46 2.96 5.67
N SER A 134 8.31 3.84 4.68
CA SER A 134 7.32 4.91 4.69
C SER A 134 6.69 5.20 3.35
N GLY A 135 6.96 4.38 2.34
CA GLY A 135 6.36 4.50 1.03
C GLY A 135 6.57 3.26 0.20
N ILE A 136 5.58 2.93 -0.61
CA ILE A 136 5.66 1.84 -1.58
C ILE A 136 4.93 2.23 -2.86
N ALA A 137 5.49 1.85 -4.00
CA ALA A 137 4.86 1.97 -5.30
C ALA A 137 5.24 0.79 -6.19
N VAL A 138 4.36 0.47 -7.12
CA VAL A 138 4.62 -0.59 -8.12
C VAL A 138 4.43 0.01 -9.51
N ASP A 139 5.39 -0.21 -10.41
CA ASP A 139 5.30 0.26 -11.79
C ASP A 139 4.57 -0.74 -12.71
N GLU A 140 4.39 -0.35 -13.97
CA GLU A 140 3.70 -1.16 -14.99
C GLU A 140 4.40 -2.50 -15.28
N ASP A 141 5.70 -2.59 -14.99
CA ASP A 141 6.50 -3.80 -15.18
C ASP A 141 6.56 -4.66 -13.90
N GLY A 142 5.88 -4.25 -12.83
CA GLY A 142 5.85 -4.93 -11.54
C GLY A 142 7.11 -4.70 -10.69
N ARG A 143 7.92 -3.67 -10.98
CA ARG A 143 9.00 -3.28 -10.06
C ARG A 143 8.41 -2.62 -8.84
N VAL A 144 8.89 -3.00 -7.67
CA VAL A 144 8.47 -2.47 -6.39
C VAL A 144 9.51 -1.46 -5.89
N TYR A 145 9.06 -0.27 -5.57
CA TYR A 145 9.86 0.82 -5.03
C TYR A 145 9.50 1.01 -3.57
N VAL A 146 10.48 0.89 -2.67
CA VAL A 146 10.28 1.03 -1.22
C VAL A 146 11.14 2.15 -0.69
N VAL A 147 10.52 3.13 -0.05
CA VAL A 147 11.21 4.26 0.58
C VAL A 147 11.47 3.95 2.04
N ASP A 148 12.72 4.13 2.50
CA ASP A 148 13.05 4.14 3.92
C ASP A 148 13.52 5.54 4.35
N GLN A 149 12.78 6.17 5.26
CA GLN A 149 13.08 7.52 5.73
C GLN A 149 14.29 7.57 6.64
N TRP A 150 14.56 6.51 7.41
CA TRP A 150 15.68 6.47 8.32
C TRP A 150 17.01 6.39 7.57
N PHE A 151 17.13 5.44 6.65
CA PHE A 151 18.33 5.30 5.84
C PHE A 151 18.37 6.24 4.63
N ARG A 152 17.30 7.01 4.38
CA ARG A 152 17.19 7.96 3.25
C ARG A 152 17.45 7.31 1.91
N LYS A 153 16.87 6.14 1.70
CA LYS A 153 17.06 5.34 0.50
C LYS A 153 15.74 4.96 -0.17
N ILE A 154 15.86 4.54 -1.42
CA ILE A 154 14.80 3.86 -2.17
C ILE A 154 15.38 2.54 -2.68
N ASP A 155 14.86 1.43 -2.21
CA ASP A 155 15.16 0.12 -2.76
C ASP A 155 14.20 -0.20 -3.91
N ILE A 156 14.73 -0.78 -5.00
CA ILE A 156 13.95 -1.17 -6.17
C ILE A 156 14.10 -2.67 -6.37
N PHE A 157 12.99 -3.39 -6.20
CA PHE A 157 12.91 -4.82 -6.44
C PHE A 157 12.35 -5.08 -7.83
N ARG A 158 13.04 -5.88 -8.60
CA ARG A 158 12.66 -6.22 -9.97
C ARG A 158 12.19 -7.67 -10.02
N PRO A 159 11.02 -7.96 -10.61
CA PRO A 159 10.62 -9.34 -10.90
C PRO A 159 11.69 -10.03 -11.76
N ALA A 160 11.94 -11.32 -11.51
CA ALA A 160 12.98 -12.09 -12.21
C ALA A 160 12.78 -12.12 -13.74
N ALA A 161 11.53 -12.10 -14.21
CA ALA A 161 11.17 -12.07 -15.63
C ALA A 161 11.49 -10.73 -16.33
N VAL A 162 11.64 -9.64 -15.57
CA VAL A 162 11.92 -8.31 -16.12
C VAL A 162 13.42 -8.10 -16.27
N LYS A 163 13.91 -7.84 -17.49
CA LYS A 163 15.33 -7.60 -17.74
C LYS A 163 15.83 -6.31 -17.10
N PRO A 164 17.07 -6.24 -16.59
CA PRO A 164 17.69 -5.00 -16.14
C PRO A 164 17.68 -3.94 -17.25
N GLY A 165 17.39 -2.68 -16.87
CA GLY A 165 17.45 -1.56 -17.80
C GLY A 165 16.33 -1.50 -18.86
N THR A 166 15.28 -2.32 -18.72
CA THR A 166 14.10 -2.26 -19.59
C THR A 166 12.94 -1.52 -18.92
N GLY A 167 11.91 -1.15 -19.72
CA GLY A 167 10.69 -0.53 -19.24
C GLY A 167 10.90 0.91 -18.77
N PHE A 168 10.22 1.30 -17.70
CA PHE A 168 10.23 2.64 -17.16
C PHE A 168 11.64 3.17 -16.82
N LEU A 169 12.50 2.32 -16.26
CA LEU A 169 13.88 2.71 -15.90
C LEU A 169 14.78 2.90 -17.14
N ALA A 170 14.56 2.15 -18.21
CA ALA A 170 15.33 2.32 -19.46
C ALA A 170 15.04 3.67 -20.12
N ARG A 171 13.81 4.15 -20.07
CA ARG A 171 13.42 5.45 -20.66
C ARG A 171 14.07 6.63 -19.94
N ARG A 172 14.43 6.49 -18.66
CA ARG A 172 15.10 7.54 -17.88
C ARG A 172 16.62 7.58 -18.04
N ALA A 173 17.24 6.47 -18.40
CA ALA A 173 18.67 6.44 -18.70
C ALA A 173 19.05 7.29 -19.95
N ALA A 174 18.07 7.65 -20.78
CA ALA A 174 18.25 8.52 -21.93
C ALA A 174 18.13 10.03 -21.61
N VAL A 175 17.82 10.41 -20.37
CA VAL A 175 17.80 11.82 -19.97
C VAL A 175 19.22 12.22 -19.56
N THR A 176 19.92 12.92 -20.43
CA THR A 176 21.24 13.50 -20.18
C THR A 176 21.17 14.39 -18.93
N PRO A 177 22.09 14.26 -17.96
CA PRO A 177 22.10 15.16 -16.82
C PRO A 177 22.27 16.61 -17.31
N VAL A 178 21.40 17.48 -16.91
CA VAL A 178 21.58 18.92 -17.08
C VAL A 178 22.81 19.30 -16.26
N LYS A 179 23.84 19.86 -16.93
CA LYS A 179 25.05 20.34 -16.29
C LYS A 179 24.75 21.55 -15.42
#